data_2702662fadd5be52cbbccae32251110a
#
_entry.id   2702662fadd5be52cbbccae32251110a
#
_cell.length_a   1.000
_cell.length_b   1.000
_cell.length_c   1.000
_cell.angle_alpha   90.00
_cell.angle_beta   90.00
_cell.angle_gamma   90.00
#
_symmetry.space_group_name_H-M   'P 1'
#
loop_
_entity.id
_entity.type
_entity.pdbx_description
1 polymer ?
#
loop_
_entity_poly.entity_id
_entity_poly.type
_entity_poly.pdbx_seq_one_letter_code
_entity_poly.pdbx_strand_id
1 'polypeptide(L)'
;MVKPSADQFMQKEDIPQFEAGQWLHACSIALANEPSRTSTLEAIQRMKQVGGFVSFDPNLREEVWQNPDELVSVVMKAVALADVVKFSEEELMLLTGTQSIDAGIQQLKPLEIKLIVITQGEHGALVIFNGEAFRVSATSVDVIDTTGAGDAFVCGL
;
A
#
# COMPACT_ATOMS: atom_id res chain seq x y z
N MET A 1 -18.63 -15.60 2.19
CA MET A 1 -17.61 -16.23 1.32
C MET A 1 -17.38 -15.26 0.16
N VAL A 2 -16.22 -14.60 0.13
CA VAL A 2 -15.83 -13.73 -1.00
C VAL A 2 -15.62 -14.63 -2.20
N LYS A 3 -16.35 -14.38 -3.30
CA LYS A 3 -16.15 -15.14 -4.54
C LYS A 3 -14.77 -14.78 -5.09
N PRO A 4 -13.98 -15.77 -5.56
CA PRO A 4 -12.73 -15.46 -6.22
C PRO A 4 -12.97 -14.53 -7.42
N SER A 5 -12.24 -13.44 -7.49
CA SER A 5 -12.26 -12.47 -8.58
C SER A 5 -11.03 -12.65 -9.49
N ALA A 6 -11.03 -12.04 -10.67
CA ALA A 6 -9.98 -12.25 -11.68
C ALA A 6 -8.57 -11.89 -11.18
N ASP A 7 -8.47 -10.91 -10.28
CA ASP A 7 -7.23 -10.48 -9.65
C ASP A 7 -6.49 -11.61 -8.93
N GLN A 8 -7.21 -12.61 -8.41
CA GLN A 8 -6.62 -13.74 -7.69
C GLN A 8 -5.97 -14.79 -8.61
N PHE A 9 -6.17 -14.67 -9.91
CA PHE A 9 -5.69 -15.65 -10.91
C PHE A 9 -4.58 -15.11 -11.80
N MET A 10 -4.10 -13.90 -11.55
CA MET A 10 -3.03 -13.28 -12.33
C MET A 10 -1.77 -14.14 -12.32
N GLN A 11 -1.28 -14.50 -13.50
CA GLN A 11 -0.06 -15.26 -13.72
C GLN A 11 1.10 -14.32 -14.08
N LYS A 12 2.32 -14.82 -14.01
CA LYS A 12 3.52 -14.04 -14.41
C LYS A 12 3.50 -13.66 -15.90
N GLU A 13 2.88 -14.48 -16.72
CA GLU A 13 2.71 -14.28 -18.15
C GLU A 13 1.75 -13.15 -18.50
N ASP A 14 0.85 -12.80 -17.55
CA ASP A 14 -0.10 -11.69 -17.71
C ASP A 14 0.54 -10.33 -17.42
N ILE A 15 1.77 -10.32 -16.85
CA ILE A 15 2.47 -9.07 -16.52
C ILE A 15 2.93 -8.41 -17.82
N PRO A 16 2.50 -7.15 -18.11
CA PRO A 16 2.92 -6.45 -19.30
C PRO A 16 4.40 -6.11 -19.27
N GLN A 17 4.95 -5.72 -20.40
CA GLN A 17 6.25 -5.07 -20.44
C GLN A 17 6.13 -3.64 -19.90
N PHE A 18 7.05 -3.27 -19.03
CA PHE A 18 7.11 -1.93 -18.44
C PHE A 18 8.22 -1.11 -19.08
N GLU A 19 8.06 0.21 -19.02
CA GLU A 19 9.03 1.20 -19.49
C GLU A 19 9.43 2.14 -18.35
N ALA A 20 10.60 2.75 -18.48
CA ALA A 20 11.07 3.74 -17.52
C ALA A 20 10.08 4.91 -17.37
N GLY A 21 9.89 5.37 -16.15
CA GLY A 21 8.99 6.47 -15.83
C GLY A 21 7.51 6.10 -15.70
N GLN A 22 7.13 4.86 -16.00
CA GLN A 22 5.77 4.38 -15.73
C GLN A 22 5.52 4.18 -14.23
N TRP A 23 4.25 4.14 -13.87
CA TRP A 23 3.77 3.86 -12.51
C TRP A 23 3.01 2.56 -12.45
N LEU A 24 3.33 1.75 -11.43
CA LEU A 24 2.56 0.58 -11.02
C LEU A 24 1.93 0.87 -9.66
N HIS A 25 0.61 0.75 -9.59
CA HIS A 25 -0.12 0.75 -8.32
C HIS A 25 -0.49 -0.67 -7.92
N ALA A 26 -0.28 -1.02 -6.64
CA ALA A 26 -0.67 -2.31 -6.09
C ALA A 26 -1.25 -2.15 -4.68
N CYS A 27 -2.04 -3.14 -4.26
CA CYS A 27 -2.60 -3.23 -2.91
C CYS A 27 -2.44 -4.65 -2.34
N SER A 28 -2.67 -4.81 -1.03
CA SER A 28 -2.43 -6.08 -0.35
C SER A 28 -3.38 -7.21 -0.77
N ILE A 29 -4.56 -6.89 -1.30
CA ILE A 29 -5.52 -7.90 -1.76
C ILE A 29 -4.90 -8.78 -2.85
N ALA A 30 -4.10 -8.18 -3.76
CA ALA A 30 -3.38 -8.92 -4.79
C ALA A 30 -2.24 -9.80 -4.24
N LEU A 31 -1.85 -9.60 -2.98
CA LEU A 31 -0.80 -10.37 -2.29
C LEU A 31 -1.38 -11.49 -1.41
N ALA A 32 -2.69 -11.55 -1.23
CA ALA A 32 -3.31 -12.45 -0.26
C ALA A 32 -3.13 -13.93 -0.62
N ASN A 33 -3.19 -14.26 -1.91
CA ASN A 33 -3.22 -15.66 -2.37
C ASN A 33 -2.35 -15.87 -3.61
N GLU A 34 -1.90 -17.12 -3.80
CA GLU A 34 -1.26 -17.53 -5.06
C GLU A 34 -2.31 -17.84 -6.14
N PRO A 35 -2.00 -17.62 -7.43
CA PRO A 35 -0.72 -17.21 -8.01
C PRO A 35 -0.47 -15.69 -8.02
N SER A 36 -1.48 -14.89 -7.68
CA SER A 36 -1.46 -13.43 -7.76
C SER A 36 -0.37 -12.80 -6.90
N ARG A 37 -0.12 -13.34 -5.71
CA ARG A 37 0.96 -12.89 -4.81
C ARG A 37 2.30 -12.87 -5.52
N THR A 38 2.70 -14.03 -6.05
CA THR A 38 3.98 -14.15 -6.75
C THR A 38 4.04 -13.24 -7.98
N SER A 39 2.96 -13.15 -8.75
CA SER A 39 2.88 -12.31 -9.94
C SER A 39 2.95 -10.82 -9.61
N THR A 40 2.26 -10.39 -8.54
CA THR A 40 2.29 -8.98 -8.10
C THR A 40 3.68 -8.57 -7.63
N LEU A 41 4.35 -9.39 -6.81
CA LEU A 41 5.72 -9.10 -6.37
C LEU A 41 6.70 -9.07 -7.55
N GLU A 42 6.54 -9.97 -8.51
CA GLU A 42 7.32 -9.97 -9.75
C GLU A 42 7.09 -8.69 -10.57
N ALA A 43 5.83 -8.27 -10.72
CA ALA A 43 5.48 -7.03 -11.43
C ALA A 43 6.13 -5.80 -10.77
N ILE A 44 6.09 -5.71 -9.44
CA ILE A 44 6.76 -4.66 -8.67
C ILE A 44 8.27 -4.65 -8.96
N GLN A 45 8.91 -5.82 -8.92
CA GLN A 45 10.35 -5.93 -9.19
C GLN A 45 10.70 -5.53 -10.63
N ARG A 46 9.93 -6.00 -11.62
CA ARG A 46 10.13 -5.61 -13.04
C ARG A 46 9.97 -4.11 -13.25
N MET A 47 8.96 -3.49 -12.62
CA MET A 47 8.76 -2.03 -12.68
C MET A 47 9.99 -1.29 -12.12
N LYS A 48 10.52 -1.71 -10.98
CA LYS A 48 11.73 -1.11 -10.40
C LYS A 48 12.97 -1.31 -11.29
N GLN A 49 13.14 -2.48 -11.91
CA GLN A 49 14.26 -2.79 -12.79
C GLN A 49 14.33 -1.90 -14.02
N VAL A 50 13.20 -1.49 -14.58
CA VAL A 50 13.14 -0.59 -15.74
C VAL A 50 13.23 0.90 -15.36
N GLY A 51 13.34 1.25 -14.08
CA GLY A 51 13.36 2.64 -13.62
C GLY A 51 11.98 3.29 -13.56
N GLY A 52 10.94 2.50 -13.40
CA GLY A 52 9.58 2.96 -13.10
C GLY A 52 9.37 3.17 -11.61
N PHE A 53 8.16 3.58 -11.26
CA PHE A 53 7.75 3.90 -9.90
C PHE A 53 6.66 2.95 -9.41
N VAL A 54 6.65 2.70 -8.11
CA VAL A 54 5.65 1.84 -7.46
C VAL A 54 4.93 2.62 -6.37
N SER A 55 3.61 2.69 -6.45
CA SER A 55 2.75 3.13 -5.35
C SER A 55 2.04 1.92 -4.73
N PHE A 56 1.96 1.91 -3.42
CA PHE A 56 1.37 0.81 -2.68
C PHE A 56 0.39 1.31 -1.61
N ASP A 57 -0.83 0.76 -1.61
CA ASP A 57 -1.82 0.94 -0.54
C ASP A 57 -2.02 -0.41 0.16
N PRO A 58 -1.59 -0.58 1.42
CA PRO A 58 -1.85 -1.81 2.16
C PRO A 58 -3.32 -2.24 2.11
N ASN A 59 -4.26 -1.34 2.37
CA ASN A 59 -5.71 -1.60 2.30
C ASN A 59 -6.05 -3.00 2.82
N LEU A 60 -5.68 -3.24 4.09
CA LEU A 60 -5.67 -4.57 4.69
C LEU A 60 -7.09 -5.17 4.78
N ARG A 61 -7.21 -6.42 4.38
CA ARG A 61 -8.43 -7.22 4.42
C ARG A 61 -8.07 -8.63 4.86
N GLU A 62 -7.96 -8.86 6.16
CA GLU A 62 -7.54 -10.17 6.72
C GLU A 62 -8.41 -11.32 6.23
N GLU A 63 -9.69 -11.07 6.01
CA GLU A 63 -10.68 -12.05 5.59
C GLU A 63 -10.44 -12.67 4.21
N VAL A 64 -9.58 -12.06 3.39
CA VAL A 64 -9.24 -12.60 2.05
C VAL A 64 -7.98 -13.47 2.06
N TRP A 65 -7.22 -13.46 3.15
CA TRP A 65 -5.98 -14.23 3.27
C TRP A 65 -6.27 -15.67 3.66
N GLN A 66 -5.70 -16.64 2.91
CA GLN A 66 -5.75 -18.04 3.28
C GLN A 66 -4.93 -18.32 4.55
N ASN A 67 -3.83 -17.60 4.73
CA ASN A 67 -3.00 -17.64 5.93
C ASN A 67 -2.76 -16.22 6.45
N PRO A 68 -3.59 -15.74 7.40
CA PRO A 68 -3.44 -14.39 7.96
C PRO A 68 -2.10 -14.15 8.66
N ASP A 69 -1.43 -15.19 9.17
CA ASP A 69 -0.13 -15.06 9.85
C ASP A 69 0.98 -14.56 8.89
N GLU A 70 0.81 -14.73 7.58
CA GLU A 70 1.76 -14.24 6.57
C GLU A 70 1.53 -12.78 6.19
N LEU A 71 0.37 -12.20 6.51
CA LEU A 71 -0.06 -10.88 6.05
C LEU A 71 1.03 -9.82 6.25
N VAL A 72 1.45 -9.62 7.49
CA VAL A 72 2.44 -8.58 7.84
C VAL A 72 3.74 -8.79 7.06
N SER A 73 4.26 -10.01 7.05
CA SER A 73 5.54 -10.32 6.42
C SER A 73 5.52 -10.13 4.89
N VAL A 74 4.40 -10.49 4.26
CA VAL A 74 4.23 -10.38 2.79
C VAL A 74 3.98 -8.93 2.39
N VAL A 75 3.11 -8.21 3.11
CA VAL A 75 2.80 -6.81 2.84
C VAL A 75 4.04 -5.94 3.00
N MET A 76 4.83 -6.17 4.06
CA MET A 76 6.07 -5.42 4.30
C MET A 76 7.13 -5.64 3.21
N LYS A 77 7.12 -6.79 2.48
CA LYS A 77 7.99 -6.95 1.30
C LYS A 77 7.60 -6.00 0.17
N ALA A 78 6.30 -5.80 -0.07
CA ALA A 78 5.83 -4.85 -1.08
C ALA A 78 6.10 -3.40 -0.66
N VAL A 79 5.84 -3.07 0.62
CA VAL A 79 6.16 -1.77 1.21
C VAL A 79 7.64 -1.42 1.02
N ALA A 80 8.54 -2.37 1.24
CA ALA A 80 9.99 -2.15 1.09
C ALA A 80 10.44 -1.90 -0.36
N LEU A 81 9.61 -2.24 -1.34
CA LEU A 81 9.89 -2.03 -2.77
C LEU A 81 9.20 -0.79 -3.34
N ALA A 82 8.27 -0.19 -2.58
CA ALA A 82 7.46 0.92 -3.06
C ALA A 82 8.20 2.27 -2.95
N ASP A 83 7.93 3.17 -3.89
CA ASP A 83 8.38 4.57 -3.84
C ASP A 83 7.39 5.44 -3.07
N VAL A 84 6.12 5.11 -3.15
CA VAL A 84 5.01 5.81 -2.48
C VAL A 84 4.18 4.80 -1.72
N VAL A 85 3.92 5.06 -0.44
CA VAL A 85 3.02 4.21 0.36
C VAL A 85 2.00 5.08 1.10
N LYS A 86 0.73 4.70 1.00
CA LYS A 86 -0.33 5.31 1.81
C LYS A 86 -0.78 4.28 2.84
N PHE A 87 -0.83 4.67 4.09
CA PHE A 87 -1.36 3.89 5.21
C PHE A 87 -2.58 4.58 5.83
N SER A 88 -3.47 3.83 6.45
CA SER A 88 -4.22 4.35 7.59
C SER A 88 -3.33 4.33 8.84
N GLU A 89 -3.75 5.02 9.90
CA GLU A 89 -3.04 5.02 11.17
C GLU A 89 -2.94 3.61 11.76
N GLU A 90 -4.05 2.85 11.71
CA GLU A 90 -4.13 1.49 12.21
C GLU A 90 -3.24 0.53 11.40
N GLU A 91 -3.24 0.66 10.06
CA GLU A 91 -2.40 -0.15 9.18
C GLU A 91 -0.91 0.06 9.45
N LEU A 92 -0.50 1.32 9.64
CA LEU A 92 0.88 1.64 9.98
C LEU A 92 1.30 0.94 11.28
N MET A 93 0.50 1.11 12.35
CA MET A 93 0.81 0.51 13.64
C MET A 93 0.83 -1.01 13.60
N LEU A 94 -0.13 -1.63 12.92
CA LEU A 94 -0.20 -3.08 12.77
C LEU A 94 1.00 -3.62 12.00
N LEU A 95 1.33 -3.04 10.84
CA LEU A 95 2.41 -3.53 9.97
C LEU A 95 3.80 -3.32 10.57
N THR A 96 3.98 -2.26 11.37
CA THR A 96 5.26 -1.97 12.03
C THR A 96 5.37 -2.58 13.44
N GLY A 97 4.27 -3.13 13.98
CA GLY A 97 4.22 -3.66 15.35
C GLY A 97 4.39 -2.58 16.41
N THR A 98 4.01 -1.33 16.13
CA THR A 98 4.17 -0.19 17.02
C THR A 98 2.85 0.30 17.60
N GLN A 99 2.91 1.18 18.61
CA GLN A 99 1.73 1.73 19.29
C GLN A 99 1.52 3.22 18.99
N SER A 100 2.30 3.81 18.08
CA SER A 100 2.16 5.21 17.68
C SER A 100 2.66 5.43 16.24
N ILE A 101 2.13 6.47 15.61
CA ILE A 101 2.54 6.90 14.27
C ILE A 101 4.03 7.22 14.24
N ASP A 102 4.55 7.95 15.23
CA ASP A 102 5.96 8.34 15.27
C ASP A 102 6.88 7.13 15.34
N ALA A 103 6.54 6.12 16.15
CA ALA A 103 7.29 4.87 16.24
C ALA A 103 7.21 4.09 14.92
N GLY A 104 6.03 4.03 14.29
CA GLY A 104 5.84 3.40 12.99
C GLY A 104 6.70 4.04 11.90
N ILE A 105 6.70 5.37 11.82
CA ILE A 105 7.55 6.12 10.87
C ILE A 105 9.03 5.80 11.09
N GLN A 106 9.50 5.72 12.35
CA GLN A 106 10.89 5.38 12.63
C GLN A 106 11.26 3.97 12.12
N GLN A 107 10.34 3.00 12.20
CA GLN A 107 10.54 1.66 11.66
C GLN A 107 10.62 1.64 10.12
N LEU A 108 9.94 2.57 9.45
CA LEU A 108 9.94 2.65 7.97
C LEU A 108 11.18 3.38 7.41
N LYS A 109 11.89 4.18 8.21
CA LYS A 109 13.05 4.96 7.74
C LYS A 109 14.10 4.16 6.96
N PRO A 110 14.48 2.93 7.38
CA PRO A 110 15.48 2.14 6.65
C PRO A 110 15.05 1.70 5.26
N LEU A 111 13.74 1.79 4.94
CA LEU A 111 13.18 1.39 3.64
C LEU A 111 13.33 2.47 2.56
N GLU A 112 13.74 3.69 2.95
CA GLU A 112 13.99 4.82 2.02
C GLU A 112 12.81 5.14 1.09
N ILE A 113 11.57 4.97 1.57
CA ILE A 113 10.34 5.29 0.83
C ILE A 113 10.31 6.81 0.57
N LYS A 114 10.13 7.21 -0.68
CA LYS A 114 10.18 8.64 -1.09
C LYS A 114 9.01 9.45 -0.55
N LEU A 115 7.82 8.85 -0.54
CA LEU A 115 6.60 9.49 -0.05
C LEU A 115 5.80 8.50 0.80
N ILE A 116 5.57 8.87 2.05
CA ILE A 116 4.67 8.15 2.95
C ILE A 116 3.50 9.07 3.27
N VAL A 117 2.29 8.57 3.11
CA VAL A 117 1.06 9.27 3.50
C VAL A 117 0.33 8.43 4.55
N ILE A 118 -0.03 9.06 5.66
CA ILE A 118 -0.77 8.41 6.74
C ILE A 118 -2.09 9.16 6.90
N THR A 119 -3.18 8.52 6.50
CA THR A 119 -4.53 9.09 6.63
C THR A 119 -5.06 8.92 8.05
N GLN A 120 -5.66 9.98 8.61
CA GLN A 120 -6.12 10.07 10.00
C GLN A 120 -7.63 10.44 10.06
N GLY A 121 -8.42 10.00 9.09
CA GLY A 121 -9.85 10.29 9.01
C GLY A 121 -10.14 11.78 9.01
N GLU A 122 -10.99 12.26 9.94
CA GLU A 122 -11.37 13.67 10.07
C GLU A 122 -10.20 14.60 10.45
N HIS A 123 -9.10 14.06 10.95
CA HIS A 123 -7.88 14.81 11.29
C HIS A 123 -6.99 15.08 10.07
N GLY A 124 -7.34 14.56 8.89
CA GLY A 124 -6.62 14.78 7.64
C GLY A 124 -5.55 13.73 7.39
N ALA A 125 -4.36 14.16 7.02
CA ALA A 125 -3.24 13.27 6.71
C ALA A 125 -1.90 13.83 7.17
N LEU A 126 -1.01 12.94 7.57
CA LEU A 126 0.39 13.21 7.77
C LEU A 126 1.16 12.72 6.54
N VAL A 127 1.91 13.61 5.92
CA VAL A 127 2.70 13.33 4.72
C VAL A 127 4.17 13.44 5.07
N ILE A 128 4.95 12.42 4.75
CA ILE A 128 6.41 12.41 4.89
C ILE A 128 7.01 12.36 3.48
N PHE A 129 7.73 13.41 3.11
CA PHE A 129 8.38 13.52 1.82
C PHE A 129 9.84 13.93 2.00
N ASN A 130 10.77 13.15 1.51
CA ASN A 130 12.22 13.38 1.65
C ASN A 130 12.65 13.59 3.12
N GLY A 131 11.99 12.91 4.06
CA GLY A 131 12.29 13.01 5.50
C GLY A 131 11.64 14.20 6.22
N GLU A 132 10.97 15.09 5.52
CA GLU A 132 10.20 16.19 6.10
C GLU A 132 8.74 15.77 6.29
N ALA A 133 8.13 16.20 7.40
CA ALA A 133 6.74 15.85 7.74
C ALA A 133 5.82 17.08 7.62
N PHE A 134 4.71 16.89 6.91
CA PHE A 134 3.68 17.90 6.69
C PHE A 134 2.33 17.38 7.17
N ARG A 135 1.51 18.22 7.77
CA ARG A 135 0.11 17.91 8.09
C ARG A 135 -0.81 18.61 7.10
N VAL A 136 -1.75 17.84 6.57
CA VAL A 136 -2.81 18.33 5.68
C VAL A 136 -4.14 18.12 6.41
N SER A 137 -4.87 19.19 6.66
CA SER A 137 -6.16 19.11 7.34
C SER A 137 -7.24 18.54 6.40
N ALA A 138 -8.16 17.76 6.95
CA ALA A 138 -9.34 17.34 6.22
C ALA A 138 -10.33 18.51 6.07
N THR A 139 -11.11 18.49 4.99
CA THR A 139 -12.31 19.32 4.87
C THR A 139 -13.42 18.65 5.67
N SER A 140 -14.13 19.43 6.50
CA SER A 140 -15.28 18.92 7.24
C SER A 140 -16.42 18.61 6.27
N VAL A 141 -16.92 17.38 6.33
CA VAL A 141 -18.03 16.89 5.52
C VAL A 141 -18.97 16.05 6.39
N ASP A 142 -20.25 16.01 6.03
CA ASP A 142 -21.18 15.06 6.61
C ASP A 142 -20.95 13.68 5.97
N VAL A 143 -20.40 12.75 6.75
CA VAL A 143 -20.06 11.41 6.26
C VAL A 143 -21.34 10.56 6.20
N ILE A 144 -21.67 10.07 5.00
CA ILE A 144 -22.76 9.12 4.77
C ILE A 144 -22.20 7.69 4.65
N ASP A 145 -21.12 7.51 3.89
CA ASP A 145 -20.44 6.24 3.66
C ASP A 145 -18.95 6.49 3.42
N THR A 146 -18.09 5.64 4.00
CA THR A 146 -16.63 5.72 3.85
C THR A 146 -16.08 4.73 2.83
N THR A 147 -16.94 3.93 2.18
CA THR A 147 -16.52 2.95 1.16
C THR A 147 -15.79 3.64 0.02
N GLY A 148 -14.58 3.18 -0.26
CA GLY A 148 -13.74 3.74 -1.33
C GLY A 148 -13.07 5.08 -1.01
N ALA A 149 -13.21 5.61 0.21
CA ALA A 149 -12.55 6.87 0.57
C ALA A 149 -11.03 6.79 0.47
N GLY A 150 -10.43 5.64 0.85
CA GLY A 150 -9.00 5.36 0.68
C GLY A 150 -8.59 5.35 -0.78
N ASP A 151 -9.35 4.65 -1.62
CA ASP A 151 -9.07 4.54 -3.07
C ASP A 151 -9.19 5.91 -3.75
N ALA A 152 -10.23 6.69 -3.42
CA ALA A 152 -10.39 8.06 -3.92
C ALA A 152 -9.23 8.97 -3.51
N PHE A 153 -8.73 8.82 -2.28
CA PHE A 153 -7.55 9.56 -1.81
C PHE A 153 -6.30 9.20 -2.63
N VAL A 154 -6.06 7.91 -2.87
CA VAL A 154 -4.91 7.45 -3.67
C VAL A 154 -4.99 7.96 -5.11
N CYS A 155 -6.19 8.03 -5.71
CA CYS A 155 -6.38 8.61 -7.05
C CYS A 155 -6.03 10.11 -7.12
N GLY A 156 -5.97 10.80 -6.00
CA GLY A 156 -5.61 12.23 -5.91
C GLY A 156 -4.14 12.50 -5.58
N LEU A 157 -3.35 11.45 -5.32
CA LEU A 157 -1.91 11.54 -5.06
C LEU A 157 -1.12 11.57 -6.37
#